data_475679569f2f8a408f48aae021f5f85e
#
_entry.id   475679569f2f8a408f48aae021f5f85e
#
_cell.length_a   1.000
_cell.length_b   1.000
_cell.length_c   1.000
_cell.angle_alpha   90.00
_cell.angle_beta   90.00
_cell.angle_gamma   90.00
#
_symmetry.space_group_name_H-M   'P 1'
#
loop_
_entity.id
_entity.type
_entity.pdbx_description
1 polymer ?
#
loop_
_entity_poly.entity_id
_entity_poly.type
_entity_poly.pdbx_seq_one_letter_code
_entity_poly.pdbx_strand_id
1 'polypeptide(L)'
;GAELRKLHGWRIDAFGSGDAGPLAVVEDGRLRRFRDWPEAPLHAAAASLGDAAGWPVVDIVTSHAGARARSLDALVAAGAQGIVIAGTGNGSVHQELEQAARGAIAAGVPVRRASRCLLGGVVGAPADALPSAGTLTPVQARIEMMLDLLAATAA
;
A
#
# COMPACT_ATOMS: atom_id res chain seq x y z
N GLY A 1 2.69 8.11 -10.71
CA GLY A 1 3.03 7.86 -9.40
C GLY A 1 1.95 7.43 -8.44
N ALA A 2 2.28 7.53 -7.16
CA ALA A 2 1.41 7.08 -6.07
C ALA A 2 0.01 7.75 -6.06
N GLU A 3 -0.11 8.94 -6.61
CA GLU A 3 -1.38 9.69 -6.66
C GLU A 3 -2.30 9.30 -7.83
N LEU A 4 -1.82 8.55 -8.82
CA LEU A 4 -2.68 8.10 -9.91
C LEU A 4 -3.64 7.02 -9.40
N ARG A 5 -4.94 7.24 -9.61
CA ARG A 5 -6.00 6.33 -9.17
C ARG A 5 -6.92 5.95 -10.32
N LYS A 6 -7.27 4.68 -10.41
CA LYS A 6 -8.40 4.26 -11.23
C LYS A 6 -9.68 4.42 -10.40
N LEU A 7 -10.45 5.45 -10.70
CA LEU A 7 -11.65 5.82 -9.95
C LEU A 7 -12.89 5.06 -10.43
N HIS A 8 -12.88 4.57 -11.67
CA HIS A 8 -14.01 3.89 -12.26
C HIS A 8 -13.60 2.67 -13.10
N GLY A 9 -14.41 1.62 -13.07
CA GLY A 9 -14.07 0.35 -13.72
C GLY A 9 -14.07 0.39 -15.25
N TRP A 10 -14.94 1.19 -15.88
CA TRP A 10 -15.21 1.12 -17.32
C TRP A 10 -15.31 2.46 -18.07
N ARG A 11 -15.31 3.59 -17.37
CA ARG A 11 -15.39 4.91 -18.02
C ARG A 11 -14.08 5.26 -18.74
N ILE A 12 -14.18 6.07 -19.83
CA ILE A 12 -12.99 6.54 -20.56
C ILE A 12 -12.14 7.51 -19.72
N ASP A 13 -12.77 8.25 -18.79
CA ASP A 13 -12.15 9.12 -17.80
C ASP A 13 -11.91 8.39 -16.45
N ALA A 14 -11.58 7.09 -16.53
CA ALA A 14 -11.50 6.21 -15.36
C ALA A 14 -10.34 6.52 -14.41
N PHE A 15 -9.32 7.21 -14.87
CA PHE A 15 -8.14 7.55 -14.07
C PHE A 15 -8.18 8.99 -13.58
N GLY A 16 -7.82 9.19 -12.32
CA GLY A 16 -7.73 10.51 -11.70
C GLY A 16 -6.39 10.71 -11.00
N SER A 17 -6.04 11.97 -10.80
CA SER A 17 -4.74 12.38 -10.26
C SER A 17 -4.74 12.62 -8.74
N GLY A 18 -5.77 12.17 -8.03
CA GLY A 18 -5.91 12.38 -6.59
C GLY A 18 -6.17 13.85 -6.20
N ASP A 19 -6.02 14.14 -4.91
CA ASP A 19 -6.33 15.47 -4.35
C ASP A 19 -5.39 16.57 -4.86
N ALA A 20 -4.17 16.19 -5.25
CA ALA A 20 -3.20 17.13 -5.79
C ALA A 20 -3.50 17.58 -7.24
N GLY A 21 -4.38 16.89 -7.97
CA GLY A 21 -4.69 17.15 -9.36
C GLY A 21 -3.58 16.74 -10.34
N PRO A 22 -3.76 16.95 -11.66
CA PRO A 22 -2.83 16.51 -12.68
C PRO A 22 -1.52 17.32 -12.66
N LEU A 23 -0.42 16.67 -13.00
CA LEU A 23 0.86 17.32 -13.26
C LEU A 23 0.83 18.07 -14.60
N ALA A 24 0.16 17.49 -15.58
CA ALA A 24 0.01 18.02 -16.92
C ALA A 24 -1.25 17.48 -17.57
N VAL A 25 -1.71 18.13 -18.61
CA VAL A 25 -2.78 17.66 -19.51
C VAL A 25 -2.28 17.66 -20.93
N VAL A 26 -2.89 16.83 -21.79
CA VAL A 26 -2.66 16.86 -23.23
C VAL A 26 -3.85 17.55 -23.88
N GLU A 27 -3.61 18.68 -24.54
CA GLU A 27 -4.59 19.47 -25.28
C GLU A 27 -4.12 19.57 -26.72
N ASP A 28 -4.94 19.18 -27.69
CA ASP A 28 -4.62 19.21 -29.13
C ASP A 28 -3.24 18.59 -29.49
N GLY A 29 -2.93 17.45 -28.85
CA GLY A 29 -1.66 16.75 -29.05
C GLY A 29 -0.45 17.43 -28.41
N ARG A 30 -0.63 18.49 -27.64
CA ARG A 30 0.44 19.20 -26.94
C ARG A 30 0.34 18.99 -25.43
N LEU A 31 1.51 18.80 -24.78
CA LEU A 31 1.60 18.71 -23.34
C LEU A 31 1.57 20.11 -22.71
N ARG A 32 0.56 20.37 -21.89
CA ARG A 32 0.51 21.56 -21.02
C ARG A 32 0.81 21.16 -19.59
N ARG A 33 1.97 21.53 -19.11
CA ARG A 33 2.45 21.20 -17.74
C ARG A 33 2.01 22.25 -16.74
N PHE A 34 1.53 21.83 -15.57
CA PHE A 34 1.15 22.70 -14.47
C PHE A 34 2.18 22.71 -13.34
N ARG A 35 2.95 21.61 -13.19
CA ARG A 35 3.94 21.41 -12.14
C ARG A 35 5.13 20.63 -12.67
N ASP A 36 6.23 20.71 -11.95
CA ASP A 36 7.40 19.91 -12.28
C ASP A 36 7.14 18.42 -12.08
N TRP A 37 7.85 17.61 -12.85
CA TRP A 37 7.83 16.17 -12.66
C TRP A 37 8.45 15.84 -11.31
N PRO A 38 7.82 14.97 -10.50
CA PRO A 38 8.41 14.57 -9.23
C PRO A 38 9.72 13.83 -9.47
N GLU A 39 10.78 14.27 -8.85
CA GLU A 39 12.03 13.54 -8.75
C GLU A 39 11.88 12.49 -7.65
N ALA A 40 11.29 11.35 -7.97
CA ALA A 40 11.24 10.22 -7.07
C ALA A 40 12.37 9.25 -7.44
N PRO A 41 13.28 8.93 -6.52
CA PRO A 41 14.25 7.87 -6.75
C PRO A 41 13.50 6.56 -7.02
N LEU A 42 14.01 5.77 -7.96
CA LEU A 42 13.53 4.41 -8.14
C LEU A 42 13.79 3.62 -6.85
N HIS A 43 12.85 2.77 -6.48
CA HIS A 43 13.06 1.86 -5.37
C HIS A 43 14.32 1.03 -5.61
N ALA A 44 15.18 0.85 -4.60
CA ALA A 44 16.47 0.19 -4.77
C ALA A 44 16.34 -1.20 -5.43
N ALA A 45 15.32 -1.99 -5.04
CA ALA A 45 15.06 -3.29 -5.65
C ALA A 45 14.55 -3.22 -7.09
N ALA A 46 14.05 -2.07 -7.57
CA ALA A 46 13.46 -1.98 -8.92
C ALA A 46 14.51 -2.13 -10.04
N ALA A 47 15.79 -1.91 -9.74
CA ALA A 47 16.88 -2.06 -10.69
C ALA A 47 17.32 -3.53 -10.91
N SER A 48 16.97 -4.44 -9.99
CA SER A 48 17.41 -5.83 -9.96
C SER A 48 16.27 -6.83 -9.77
N LEU A 49 15.09 -6.52 -10.30
CA LEU A 49 13.94 -7.44 -10.24
C LEU A 49 14.25 -8.73 -11.01
N GLY A 50 14.37 -9.82 -10.28
CA GLY A 50 14.50 -11.16 -10.85
C GLY A 50 13.14 -11.78 -11.25
N ASP A 51 13.14 -13.10 -11.46
CA ASP A 51 11.92 -13.84 -11.77
C ASP A 51 10.88 -13.67 -10.66
N ALA A 52 9.64 -13.43 -11.05
CA ALA A 52 8.51 -13.26 -10.13
C ALA A 52 8.25 -14.48 -9.22
N ALA A 53 8.70 -15.66 -9.60
CA ALA A 53 8.60 -16.87 -8.78
C ALA A 53 9.37 -16.75 -7.43
N GLY A 54 10.39 -15.91 -7.36
CA GLY A 54 11.17 -15.65 -6.15
C GLY A 54 10.69 -14.44 -5.31
N TRP A 55 9.57 -13.84 -5.67
CA TRP A 55 9.09 -12.65 -4.96
C TRP A 55 8.47 -13.00 -3.61
N PRO A 56 8.63 -12.11 -2.61
CA PRO A 56 8.03 -12.32 -1.28
C PRO A 56 6.51 -12.43 -1.34
N VAL A 57 5.95 -13.31 -0.53
CA VAL A 57 4.51 -13.44 -0.36
C VAL A 57 4.02 -12.36 0.59
N VAL A 58 3.32 -11.37 0.05
CA VAL A 58 2.68 -10.30 0.82
C VAL A 58 1.18 -10.33 0.56
N ASP A 59 0.40 -10.43 1.63
CA ASP A 59 -1.05 -10.53 1.55
C ASP A 59 -1.76 -9.27 2.05
N ILE A 60 -3.03 -9.11 1.64
CA ILE A 60 -3.89 -8.01 2.07
C ILE A 60 -5.03 -8.57 2.90
N VAL A 61 -5.19 -8.06 4.12
CA VAL A 61 -6.31 -8.36 5.01
C VAL A 61 -7.22 -7.15 5.13
N THR A 62 -8.52 -7.33 4.94
CA THR A 62 -9.49 -6.24 5.09
C THR A 62 -9.98 -6.14 6.52
N SER A 63 -9.84 -4.94 7.11
CA SER A 63 -10.46 -4.60 8.38
C SER A 63 -11.92 -4.16 8.17
N HIS A 64 -12.83 -4.65 9.00
CA HIS A 64 -14.26 -4.34 9.00
C HIS A 64 -14.84 -4.54 10.39
N ALA A 65 -16.10 -4.15 10.62
CA ALA A 65 -16.82 -4.49 11.86
C ALA A 65 -16.87 -6.01 12.05
N GLY A 66 -16.43 -6.49 13.20
CA GLY A 66 -16.34 -7.92 13.50
C GLY A 66 -15.17 -8.66 12.82
N ALA A 67 -14.17 -7.96 12.30
CA ALA A 67 -12.93 -8.60 11.84
C ALA A 67 -12.26 -9.35 12.99
N ARG A 68 -11.73 -10.54 12.70
CA ARG A 68 -11.11 -11.43 13.68
C ARG A 68 -9.64 -11.66 13.38
N ALA A 69 -8.89 -11.97 14.41
CA ALA A 69 -7.46 -12.34 14.32
C ALA A 69 -7.22 -13.46 13.30
N ARG A 70 -8.10 -14.46 13.26
CA ARG A 70 -7.94 -15.69 12.46
C ARG A 70 -7.55 -15.49 10.98
N SER A 71 -8.00 -14.41 10.36
CA SER A 71 -7.68 -14.16 8.95
C SER A 71 -6.21 -13.78 8.76
N LEU A 72 -5.66 -12.98 9.67
CA LEU A 72 -4.24 -12.63 9.67
C LEU A 72 -3.38 -13.81 10.12
N ASP A 73 -3.79 -14.49 11.21
CA ASP A 73 -3.06 -15.64 11.74
C ASP A 73 -2.95 -16.77 10.71
N ALA A 74 -4.01 -17.03 9.94
CA ALA A 74 -4.00 -18.03 8.88
C ALA A 74 -3.01 -17.69 7.77
N LEU A 75 -2.89 -16.43 7.37
CA LEU A 75 -1.93 -15.99 6.35
C LEU A 75 -0.49 -16.11 6.85
N VAL A 76 -0.22 -15.70 8.09
CA VAL A 76 1.10 -15.87 8.71
C VAL A 76 1.45 -17.36 8.81
N ALA A 77 0.52 -18.22 9.25
CA ALA A 77 0.72 -19.66 9.29
C ALA A 77 0.93 -20.30 7.92
N ALA A 78 0.35 -19.71 6.87
CA ALA A 78 0.56 -20.11 5.47
C ALA A 78 1.88 -19.61 4.86
N GLY A 79 2.69 -18.85 5.62
CA GLY A 79 3.99 -18.38 5.19
C GLY A 79 4.01 -16.99 4.56
N ALA A 80 3.01 -16.15 4.83
CA ALA A 80 3.05 -14.75 4.41
C ALA A 80 4.28 -14.05 5.04
N GLN A 81 5.08 -13.41 4.22
CA GLN A 81 6.30 -12.69 4.60
C GLN A 81 6.03 -11.21 4.89
N GLY A 82 4.82 -10.75 4.61
CA GLY A 82 4.36 -9.42 4.94
C GLY A 82 2.85 -9.31 4.84
N ILE A 83 2.25 -8.38 5.59
CA ILE A 83 0.80 -8.17 5.62
C ILE A 83 0.49 -6.68 5.45
N VAL A 84 -0.45 -6.39 4.56
CA VAL A 84 -1.07 -5.06 4.48
C VAL A 84 -2.51 -5.14 4.99
N ILE A 85 -2.84 -4.31 5.97
CA ILE A 85 -4.22 -4.21 6.47
C ILE A 85 -4.93 -3.08 5.74
N ALA A 86 -5.96 -3.43 4.98
CA ALA A 86 -6.86 -2.48 4.33
C ALA A 86 -7.88 -1.96 5.37
N GLY A 87 -7.55 -0.88 6.04
CA GLY A 87 -8.31 -0.23 7.10
C GLY A 87 -9.46 0.64 6.60
N THR A 88 -10.35 1.01 7.48
CA THR A 88 -11.46 1.95 7.20
C THR A 88 -11.01 3.40 7.40
N GLY A 89 -11.63 4.33 6.67
CA GLY A 89 -11.35 5.77 6.83
C GLY A 89 -9.85 6.07 6.83
N ASN A 90 -9.34 6.68 7.88
CA ASN A 90 -7.91 6.99 8.09
C ASN A 90 -7.06 5.75 8.46
N GLY A 91 -7.35 4.60 7.88
CA GLY A 91 -6.61 3.36 8.15
C GLY A 91 -6.95 2.73 9.50
N SER A 92 -8.16 2.94 10.03
CA SER A 92 -8.58 2.33 11.28
C SER A 92 -8.68 0.81 11.15
N VAL A 93 -8.18 0.11 12.16
CA VAL A 93 -8.12 -1.35 12.22
C VAL A 93 -8.97 -1.83 13.40
N HIS A 94 -9.71 -2.93 13.19
CA HIS A 94 -10.47 -3.57 14.28
C HIS A 94 -9.52 -4.10 15.36
N GLN A 95 -9.89 -3.95 16.63
CA GLN A 95 -9.03 -4.24 17.78
C GLN A 95 -8.39 -5.64 17.74
N GLU A 96 -9.19 -6.68 17.46
CA GLU A 96 -8.65 -8.05 17.41
C GLU A 96 -7.64 -8.25 16.27
N LEU A 97 -7.90 -7.64 15.12
CA LEU A 97 -6.99 -7.70 13.98
C LEU A 97 -5.71 -6.90 14.25
N GLU A 98 -5.82 -5.77 14.94
CA GLU A 98 -4.66 -4.97 15.36
C GLU A 98 -3.78 -5.75 16.34
N GLN A 99 -4.38 -6.46 17.31
CA GLN A 99 -3.64 -7.28 18.24
C GLN A 99 -2.89 -8.41 17.54
N ALA A 100 -3.53 -9.10 16.59
CA ALA A 100 -2.88 -10.10 15.76
C ALA A 100 -1.73 -9.53 14.93
N ALA A 101 -1.91 -8.32 14.37
CA ALA A 101 -0.87 -7.61 13.61
C ALA A 101 0.37 -7.30 14.47
N ARG A 102 0.16 -6.87 15.72
CA ARG A 102 1.27 -6.64 16.67
C ARG A 102 2.00 -7.95 17.00
N GLY A 103 1.27 -9.07 17.12
CA GLY A 103 1.86 -10.40 17.28
C GLY A 103 2.70 -10.81 16.08
N ALA A 104 2.21 -10.60 14.87
CA ALA A 104 2.94 -10.87 13.63
C ALA A 104 4.24 -10.04 13.54
N ILE A 105 4.17 -8.74 13.85
CA ILE A 105 5.37 -7.86 13.89
C ILE A 105 6.39 -8.39 14.89
N ALA A 106 5.95 -8.78 16.10
CA ALA A 106 6.83 -9.35 17.11
C ALA A 106 7.48 -10.68 16.67
N ALA A 107 6.79 -11.44 15.80
CA ALA A 107 7.32 -12.65 15.17
C ALA A 107 8.17 -12.40 13.92
N GLY A 108 8.45 -11.13 13.57
CA GLY A 108 9.30 -10.75 12.43
C GLY A 108 8.56 -10.60 11.09
N VAL A 109 7.23 -10.70 11.05
CA VAL A 109 6.44 -10.45 9.85
C VAL A 109 6.02 -8.97 9.81
N PRO A 110 6.53 -8.15 8.87
CA PRO A 110 6.16 -6.76 8.76
C PRO A 110 4.67 -6.60 8.43
N VAL A 111 4.03 -5.66 9.13
CA VAL A 111 2.64 -5.30 8.90
C VAL A 111 2.54 -3.79 8.67
N ARG A 112 1.79 -3.37 7.65
CA ARG A 112 1.44 -1.96 7.41
C ARG A 112 -0.08 -1.82 7.29
N ARG A 113 -0.62 -0.71 7.79
CA ARG A 113 -2.00 -0.33 7.56
C ARG A 113 -2.11 0.69 6.44
N ALA A 114 -3.10 0.53 5.57
CA ALA A 114 -3.43 1.46 4.49
C ALA A 114 -4.92 1.79 4.55
N SER A 115 -5.32 2.92 3.98
CA SER A 115 -6.73 3.27 3.85
C SER A 115 -7.38 2.52 2.68
N ARG A 116 -8.63 2.07 2.84
CA ARG A 116 -9.47 1.60 1.73
C ARG A 116 -10.08 2.75 0.92
N CYS A 117 -10.01 3.99 1.45
CA CYS A 117 -10.38 5.15 0.67
C CYS A 117 -9.38 5.35 -0.46
N LEU A 118 -9.88 5.63 -1.66
CA LEU A 118 -9.01 5.80 -2.82
C LEU A 118 -8.16 7.07 -2.77
N LEU A 119 -8.62 8.08 -2.04
CA LEU A 119 -7.97 9.38 -1.87
C LEU A 119 -7.66 9.64 -0.39
N GLY A 120 -6.73 10.54 -0.12
CA GLY A 120 -6.33 10.98 1.22
C GLY A 120 -5.25 10.12 1.89
N GLY A 121 -5.41 8.80 1.94
CA GLY A 121 -4.47 7.90 2.62
C GLY A 121 -4.60 7.91 4.14
N VAL A 122 -3.52 7.59 4.85
CA VAL A 122 -3.44 7.56 6.31
C VAL A 122 -2.57 8.72 6.78
N VAL A 123 -3.15 9.63 7.56
CA VAL A 123 -2.48 10.82 8.09
C VAL A 123 -2.61 10.90 9.61
N GLY A 124 -1.60 11.43 10.29
CA GLY A 124 -1.61 11.68 11.73
C GLY A 124 -1.87 10.40 12.54
N ALA A 125 -0.83 9.73 12.97
CA ALA A 125 -0.98 8.53 13.80
C ALA A 125 -0.37 8.74 15.19
N PRO A 126 -0.99 8.18 16.26
CA PRO A 126 -0.32 8.03 17.54
C PRO A 126 1.02 7.28 17.40
N ALA A 127 1.95 7.57 18.32
CA ALA A 127 3.29 6.97 18.25
C ALA A 127 3.28 5.43 18.36
N ASP A 128 2.26 4.87 19.00
CA ASP A 128 2.06 3.43 19.18
C ASP A 128 1.19 2.77 18.11
N ALA A 129 0.72 3.54 17.11
CA ALA A 129 -0.09 2.96 16.04
C ALA A 129 0.70 1.99 15.17
N LEU A 130 0.00 1.04 14.53
CA LEU A 130 0.61 0.18 13.51
C LEU A 130 1.27 1.04 12.41
N PRO A 131 2.41 0.58 11.85
CA PRO A 131 3.07 1.25 10.74
C PRO A 131 2.10 1.58 9.60
N SER A 132 2.20 2.79 9.08
CA SER A 132 1.33 3.31 8.02
C SER A 132 1.99 3.20 6.66
N ALA A 133 1.18 2.92 5.63
CA ALA A 133 1.57 3.02 4.22
C ALA A 133 1.38 4.43 3.63
N GLY A 134 1.06 5.43 4.48
CA GLY A 134 0.87 6.81 4.05
C GLY A 134 -0.26 6.96 3.02
N THR A 135 0.05 7.55 1.88
CA THR A 135 -0.92 7.79 0.79
C THR A 135 -1.14 6.58 -0.11
N LEU A 136 -0.40 5.50 0.07
CA LEU A 136 -0.54 4.32 -0.77
C LEU A 136 -1.87 3.59 -0.51
N THR A 137 -2.51 3.15 -1.59
CA THR A 137 -3.62 2.21 -1.49
C THR A 137 -3.11 0.84 -0.99
N PRO A 138 -3.98 -0.03 -0.45
CA PRO A 138 -3.55 -1.36 0.01
C PRO A 138 -2.78 -2.15 -1.06
N VAL A 139 -3.21 -2.06 -2.33
CA VAL A 139 -2.54 -2.76 -3.44
C VAL A 139 -1.16 -2.16 -3.73
N GLN A 140 -1.02 -0.84 -3.70
CA GLN A 140 0.27 -0.17 -3.88
C GLN A 140 1.21 -0.46 -2.71
N ALA A 141 0.70 -0.39 -1.48
CA ALA A 141 1.46 -0.71 -0.27
C ALA A 141 1.97 -2.16 -0.26
N ARG A 142 1.17 -3.09 -0.82
CA ARG A 142 1.59 -4.48 -1.02
C ARG A 142 2.82 -4.57 -1.93
N ILE A 143 2.79 -3.90 -3.07
CA ILE A 143 3.93 -3.91 -4.01
C ILE A 143 5.15 -3.25 -3.39
N GLU A 144 4.99 -2.11 -2.71
CA GLU A 144 6.10 -1.46 -2.01
C GLU A 144 6.72 -2.38 -0.96
N MET A 145 5.91 -3.05 -0.14
CA MET A 145 6.40 -4.01 0.87
C MET A 145 7.15 -5.18 0.23
N MET A 146 6.69 -5.70 -0.92
CA MET A 146 7.42 -6.74 -1.65
C MET A 146 8.81 -6.24 -2.09
N LEU A 147 8.89 -5.02 -2.58
CA LEU A 147 10.16 -4.40 -2.99
C LEU A 147 11.10 -4.17 -1.78
N ASP A 148 10.55 -3.74 -0.64
CA ASP A 148 11.33 -3.57 0.59
C ASP A 148 11.93 -4.90 1.06
N LEU A 149 11.14 -5.97 1.04
CA LEU A 149 11.58 -7.32 1.42
C LEU A 149 12.65 -7.86 0.45
N LEU A 150 12.50 -7.63 -0.86
CA LEU A 150 13.52 -7.98 -1.85
C LEU A 150 14.82 -7.22 -1.60
N ALA A 151 14.76 -5.93 -1.30
CA ALA A 151 15.93 -5.12 -1.00
C ALA A 151 16.66 -5.61 0.27
N ALA A 152 15.90 -6.00 1.29
CA ALA A 152 16.46 -6.52 2.54
C ALA A 152 17.16 -7.89 2.39
N THR A 153 16.73 -8.69 1.39
CA THR A 153 17.33 -10.00 1.12
C THR A 153 18.62 -9.88 0.28
N ALA A 154 18.76 -8.77 -0.47
CA ALA A 154 19.92 -8.53 -1.33
C ALA A 154 21.08 -7.79 -0.65
N ALA A 155 20.88 -7.30 0.58
CA ALA A 155 21.85 -6.58 1.40
C ALA A 155 22.59 -7.52 2.35
#